data_cdfd446a884d9583da946d7059a72af8
#
_entry.id   cdfd446a884d9583da946d7059a72af8
#
_cell.length_a   1.000
_cell.length_b   1.000
_cell.length_c   1.000
_cell.angle_alpha   90.00
_cell.angle_beta   90.00
_cell.angle_gamma   90.00
#
_symmetry.space_group_name_H-M   'P 1'
#
loop_
_entity.id
_entity.type
_entity.pdbx_description
1 polymer ?
#
loop_
_entity_poly.entity_id
_entity_poly.type
_entity_poly.pdbx_seq_one_letter_code
_entity_poly.pdbx_strand_id
1 'polypeptide(L)'
;WSRVCARTLGCGNGTARDVVQVAYGYGLFTGGLGMHYGGERLGATVIPMSGGNTKRQILLMQDFGTTLLCCTPSYALEIAEVADEMGVDLRKTRLRVGYFGAEPWSDNMRKAIEERLGVTALDIYGLSEVIGPGVASECLAHDGLHVFEDHFFPEVIDPQTGRRMPDGQAGELVFTCLTKEALP
;
A
#
# COMPACT_ATOMS: atom_id res chain seq x y z
N TRP A 1 1.01 -11.61 -10.09
CA TRP A 1 0.44 -10.62 -9.19
C TRP A 1 1.01 -10.72 -7.77
N SER A 2 0.84 -11.83 -7.05
CA SER A 2 1.37 -11.99 -5.68
C SER A 2 2.87 -11.65 -5.54
N ARG A 3 3.67 -11.87 -6.61
CA ARG A 3 5.10 -11.55 -6.61
C ARG A 3 5.36 -10.04 -6.51
N VAL A 4 4.65 -9.21 -7.29
CA VAL A 4 4.82 -7.75 -7.24
C VAL A 4 4.29 -7.18 -5.93
N CYS A 5 3.18 -7.71 -5.39
CA CYS A 5 2.66 -7.31 -4.07
C CYS A 5 3.62 -7.70 -2.92
N ALA A 6 4.30 -8.86 -3.01
CA ALA A 6 5.36 -9.21 -2.06
C ALA A 6 6.56 -8.26 -2.15
N ARG A 7 6.92 -7.80 -3.36
CA ARG A 7 7.97 -6.78 -3.56
C ARG A 7 7.56 -5.43 -2.97
N THR A 8 6.29 -5.04 -3.12
CA THR A 8 5.73 -3.84 -2.47
C THR A 8 5.95 -3.89 -0.96
N LEU A 9 5.60 -5.01 -0.30
CA LEU A 9 5.88 -5.19 1.12
C LEU A 9 7.39 -5.17 1.43
N GLY A 10 8.22 -5.71 0.52
CA GLY A 10 9.68 -5.68 0.62
C GLY A 10 10.28 -4.27 0.57
N CYS A 11 9.65 -3.30 -0.12
CA CYS A 11 10.10 -1.91 -0.17
C CYS A 11 10.17 -1.25 1.22
N GLY A 12 9.31 -1.65 2.15
CA GLY A 12 9.35 -1.25 3.55
C GLY A 12 10.07 -2.24 4.47
N ASN A 13 11.00 -3.04 3.93
CA ASN A 13 11.69 -4.09 4.67
C ASN A 13 10.75 -5.14 5.29
N GLY A 14 9.64 -5.46 4.62
CA GLY A 14 8.77 -6.57 4.98
C GLY A 14 9.48 -7.92 4.80
N THR A 15 9.27 -8.84 5.72
CA THR A 15 9.91 -10.16 5.77
C THR A 15 8.91 -11.26 6.17
N ALA A 16 9.33 -12.52 6.11
CA ALA A 16 8.54 -13.66 6.58
C ALA A 16 8.25 -13.66 8.10
N ARG A 17 8.89 -12.78 8.88
CA ARG A 17 8.65 -12.67 10.34
C ARG A 17 7.57 -11.65 10.68
N ASP A 18 7.04 -10.97 9.68
CA ASP A 18 6.05 -9.92 9.87
C ASP A 18 4.64 -10.46 9.99
N VAL A 19 3.80 -9.67 10.63
CA VAL A 19 2.35 -9.84 10.68
C VAL A 19 1.72 -8.71 9.90
N VAL A 20 1.13 -9.04 8.76
CA VAL A 20 0.52 -8.11 7.82
C VAL A 20 -0.98 -8.04 8.08
N GLN A 21 -1.47 -6.91 8.53
CA GLN A 21 -2.92 -6.69 8.64
C GLN A 21 -3.42 -5.99 7.38
N VAL A 22 -4.31 -6.68 6.67
CA VAL A 22 -4.95 -6.15 5.47
C VAL A 22 -6.31 -5.60 5.82
N ALA A 23 -6.39 -4.27 5.85
CA ALA A 23 -7.59 -3.49 6.13
C ALA A 23 -8.19 -2.83 4.88
N TYR A 24 -7.80 -3.28 3.69
CA TYR A 24 -8.50 -3.05 2.44
C TYR A 24 -9.69 -4.01 2.30
N GLY A 25 -10.72 -3.60 1.56
CA GLY A 25 -11.86 -4.47 1.25
C GLY A 25 -11.47 -5.72 0.44
N TYR A 26 -12.17 -6.84 0.70
CA TYR A 26 -11.98 -8.13 0.01
C TYR A 26 -13.09 -8.44 -1.01
N GLY A 27 -13.92 -7.50 -1.36
CA GLY A 27 -15.00 -7.68 -2.32
C GLY A 27 -14.56 -7.45 -3.78
N LEU A 28 -15.34 -6.66 -4.50
CA LEU A 28 -15.05 -6.24 -5.88
C LEU A 28 -13.96 -5.14 -5.92
N PHE A 29 -12.91 -5.33 -5.16
CA PHE A 29 -11.77 -4.45 -5.05
C PHE A 29 -10.48 -5.27 -4.93
N THR A 30 -9.49 -4.96 -5.76
CA THR A 30 -8.27 -5.79 -5.87
C THR A 30 -7.28 -5.58 -4.73
N GLY A 31 -7.37 -4.45 -4.00
CA GLY A 31 -6.40 -4.06 -2.97
C GLY A 31 -6.24 -5.10 -1.86
N GLY A 32 -7.36 -5.58 -1.29
CA GLY A 32 -7.34 -6.58 -0.23
C GLY A 32 -6.65 -7.88 -0.64
N LEU A 33 -7.11 -8.50 -1.72
CA LEU A 33 -6.55 -9.77 -2.21
C LEU A 33 -5.09 -9.62 -2.66
N GLY A 34 -4.73 -8.50 -3.28
CA GLY A 34 -3.36 -8.26 -3.72
C GLY A 34 -2.37 -8.26 -2.57
N MET A 35 -2.64 -7.46 -1.54
CA MET A 35 -1.78 -7.37 -0.35
C MET A 35 -1.80 -8.67 0.46
N HIS A 36 -2.94 -9.37 0.51
CA HIS A 36 -3.06 -10.69 1.15
C HIS A 36 -2.11 -11.70 0.49
N TYR A 37 -2.26 -11.94 -0.81
CA TYR A 37 -1.40 -12.89 -1.53
C TYR A 37 0.06 -12.42 -1.59
N GLY A 38 0.31 -11.12 -1.53
CA GLY A 38 1.65 -10.56 -1.36
C GLY A 38 2.28 -10.97 -0.03
N GLY A 39 1.53 -10.84 1.07
CA GLY A 39 1.96 -11.26 2.40
C GLY A 39 2.22 -12.76 2.51
N GLU A 40 1.30 -13.59 2.00
CA GLU A 40 1.49 -15.05 1.93
C GLU A 40 2.74 -15.42 1.11
N ARG A 41 2.93 -14.77 -0.03
CA ARG A 41 4.11 -14.98 -0.89
C ARG A 41 5.41 -14.59 -0.24
N LEU A 42 5.39 -13.54 0.59
CA LEU A 42 6.53 -13.11 1.41
C LEU A 42 6.85 -14.13 2.52
N GLY A 43 5.89 -14.99 2.87
CA GLY A 43 5.97 -15.93 3.98
C GLY A 43 5.53 -15.32 5.32
N ALA A 44 4.94 -14.14 5.30
CA ALA A 44 4.43 -13.45 6.48
C ALA A 44 3.09 -14.03 6.96
N THR A 45 2.75 -13.78 8.22
CA THR A 45 1.40 -14.05 8.72
C THR A 45 0.46 -12.95 8.21
N VAL A 46 -0.68 -13.33 7.63
CA VAL A 46 -1.65 -12.35 7.12
C VAL A 46 -2.93 -12.38 7.96
N ILE A 47 -3.37 -11.19 8.41
CA ILE A 47 -4.66 -10.98 9.07
C ILE A 47 -5.62 -10.34 8.06
N PRO A 48 -6.57 -11.10 7.50
CA PRO A 48 -7.48 -10.63 6.45
C PRO A 48 -8.71 -9.93 7.06
N MET A 49 -8.49 -8.82 7.74
CA MET A 49 -9.56 -8.14 8.49
C MET A 49 -10.59 -7.46 7.59
N SER A 50 -10.23 -7.06 6.37
CA SER A 50 -11.05 -6.20 5.50
C SER A 50 -11.22 -4.77 6.06
N GLY A 51 -11.95 -3.90 5.36
CA GLY A 51 -12.25 -2.55 5.84
C GLY A 51 -13.38 -2.53 6.88
N GLY A 52 -13.43 -1.47 7.67
CA GLY A 52 -14.45 -1.24 8.70
C GLY A 52 -14.20 -1.99 10.00
N ASN A 53 -15.18 -1.91 10.91
CA ASN A 53 -15.10 -2.45 12.27
C ASN A 53 -13.81 -2.02 13.01
N THR A 54 -13.57 -0.73 13.06
CA THR A 54 -12.30 -0.11 13.42
C THR A 54 -11.81 -0.49 14.81
N LYS A 55 -12.69 -0.65 15.78
CA LYS A 55 -12.35 -1.15 17.13
C LYS A 55 -11.73 -2.54 17.07
N ARG A 56 -12.27 -3.42 16.22
CA ARG A 56 -11.74 -4.78 16.06
C ARG A 56 -10.38 -4.77 15.34
N GLN A 57 -10.15 -3.83 14.41
CA GLN A 57 -8.83 -3.64 13.81
C GLN A 57 -7.76 -3.44 14.88
N ILE A 58 -8.04 -2.55 15.85
CA ILE A 58 -7.11 -2.19 16.92
C ILE A 58 -6.87 -3.38 17.87
N LEU A 59 -7.94 -4.10 18.24
CA LEU A 59 -7.80 -5.30 19.06
C LEU A 59 -6.91 -6.35 18.38
N LEU A 60 -7.15 -6.61 17.09
CA LEU A 60 -6.34 -7.58 16.34
C LEU A 60 -4.87 -7.12 16.19
N MET A 61 -4.62 -5.82 16.02
CA MET A 61 -3.27 -5.27 16.01
C MET A 61 -2.52 -5.59 17.30
N GLN A 62 -3.19 -5.48 18.43
CA GLN A 62 -2.59 -5.78 19.74
C GLN A 62 -2.43 -7.29 19.96
N ASP A 63 -3.47 -8.07 19.72
CA ASP A 63 -3.51 -9.52 20.01
C ASP A 63 -2.54 -10.31 19.15
N PHE A 64 -2.44 -9.99 17.86
CA PHE A 64 -1.55 -10.67 16.91
C PHE A 64 -0.21 -9.97 16.72
N GLY A 65 -0.01 -8.80 17.31
CA GLY A 65 1.24 -8.06 17.19
C GLY A 65 1.51 -7.63 15.76
N THR A 66 0.53 -7.02 15.10
CA THR A 66 0.66 -6.49 13.74
C THR A 66 1.88 -5.62 13.59
N THR A 67 2.68 -5.87 12.55
CA THR A 67 3.89 -5.11 12.23
C THR A 67 3.75 -4.26 10.97
N LEU A 68 2.92 -4.72 10.03
CA LEU A 68 2.67 -4.06 8.76
C LEU A 68 1.15 -3.84 8.58
N LEU A 69 0.74 -2.61 8.26
CA LEU A 69 -0.65 -2.24 8.01
C LEU A 69 -0.84 -1.87 6.55
N CYS A 70 -1.87 -2.43 5.89
CA CYS A 70 -2.26 -2.09 4.53
C CYS A 70 -3.70 -1.56 4.52
N CYS A 71 -3.87 -0.26 4.24
CA CYS A 71 -5.19 0.39 4.14
C CYS A 71 -5.12 1.69 3.34
N THR A 72 -6.25 2.39 3.18
CA THR A 72 -6.23 3.74 2.63
C THR A 72 -5.67 4.73 3.67
N PRO A 73 -5.03 5.83 3.24
CA PRO A 73 -4.50 6.83 4.19
C PRO A 73 -5.59 7.46 5.06
N SER A 74 -6.78 7.72 4.52
CA SER A 74 -7.91 8.22 5.31
C SER A 74 -8.33 7.24 6.40
N TYR A 75 -8.36 5.93 6.09
CA TYR A 75 -8.71 4.91 7.07
C TYR A 75 -7.64 4.73 8.16
N ALA A 76 -6.37 4.96 7.84
CA ALA A 76 -5.30 4.99 8.84
C ALA A 76 -5.52 6.08 9.89
N LEU A 77 -5.99 7.26 9.49
CA LEU A 77 -6.35 8.34 10.43
C LEU A 77 -7.58 7.98 11.26
N GLU A 78 -8.59 7.34 10.67
CA GLU A 78 -9.75 6.83 11.42
C GLU A 78 -9.33 5.78 12.47
N ILE A 79 -8.43 4.86 12.11
CA ILE A 79 -7.88 3.89 13.06
C ILE A 79 -7.19 4.61 14.23
N ALA A 80 -6.44 5.68 13.95
CA ALA A 80 -5.78 6.48 14.99
C ALA A 80 -6.79 7.17 15.91
N GLU A 81 -7.86 7.75 15.36
CA GLU A 81 -8.93 8.40 16.15
C GLU A 81 -9.63 7.40 17.08
N VAL A 82 -10.02 6.26 16.55
CA VAL A 82 -10.69 5.22 17.35
C VAL A 82 -9.73 4.61 18.38
N ALA A 83 -8.44 4.52 18.09
CA ALA A 83 -7.44 4.08 19.07
C ALA A 83 -7.35 5.06 20.25
N ASP A 84 -7.35 6.37 19.98
CA ASP A 84 -7.38 7.40 21.02
C ASP A 84 -8.65 7.30 21.89
N GLU A 85 -9.82 7.09 21.27
CA GLU A 85 -11.09 6.84 21.99
C GLU A 85 -11.04 5.60 22.88
N MET A 86 -10.33 4.55 22.45
CA MET A 86 -10.15 3.31 23.20
C MET A 86 -9.05 3.42 24.27
N GLY A 87 -8.30 4.54 24.33
CA GLY A 87 -7.14 4.71 25.20
C GLY A 87 -5.94 3.85 24.79
N VAL A 88 -5.85 3.47 23.51
CA VAL A 88 -4.76 2.65 22.96
C VAL A 88 -3.74 3.54 22.25
N ASP A 89 -2.51 3.53 22.74
CA ASP A 89 -1.39 4.21 22.07
C ASP A 89 -0.75 3.26 21.03
N LEU A 90 -1.08 3.45 19.75
CA LEU A 90 -0.59 2.61 18.65
C LEU A 90 0.94 2.66 18.50
N ARG A 91 1.59 3.75 18.92
CA ARG A 91 3.07 3.90 18.91
C ARG A 91 3.77 2.93 19.86
N LYS A 92 3.04 2.34 20.81
CA LYS A 92 3.53 1.33 21.76
C LYS A 92 3.26 -0.10 21.30
N THR A 93 2.63 -0.27 20.15
CA THR A 93 2.40 -1.59 19.54
C THR A 93 3.64 -2.05 18.77
N ARG A 94 3.54 -3.17 18.06
CA ARG A 94 4.61 -3.66 17.18
C ARG A 94 4.53 -3.09 15.76
N LEU A 95 3.53 -2.25 15.49
CA LEU A 95 3.32 -1.63 14.18
C LEU A 95 4.53 -0.76 13.82
N ARG A 96 5.05 -0.92 12.61
CA ARG A 96 6.28 -0.22 12.17
C ARG A 96 6.22 0.38 10.77
N VAL A 97 5.42 -0.21 9.86
CA VAL A 97 5.25 0.30 8.49
C VAL A 97 3.79 0.25 8.09
N GLY A 98 3.33 1.31 7.44
CA GLY A 98 2.05 1.35 6.77
C GLY A 98 2.22 1.46 5.25
N TYR A 99 1.44 0.69 4.49
CA TYR A 99 1.37 0.73 3.04
C TYR A 99 0.02 1.33 2.66
N PHE A 100 0.05 2.59 2.23
CA PHE A 100 -1.13 3.40 2.02
C PHE A 100 -1.31 3.75 0.54
N GLY A 101 -2.51 3.64 0.03
CA GLY A 101 -2.82 3.92 -1.36
C GLY A 101 -4.31 3.82 -1.66
N ALA A 102 -4.64 3.71 -2.94
CA ALA A 102 -6.00 3.70 -3.47
C ALA A 102 -6.74 5.06 -3.42
N GLU A 103 -6.12 6.07 -2.86
CA GLU A 103 -6.57 7.46 -2.90
C GLU A 103 -5.36 8.41 -2.87
N PRO A 104 -5.46 9.62 -3.46
CA PRO A 104 -4.40 10.62 -3.33
C PRO A 104 -4.30 11.14 -1.90
N TRP A 105 -3.07 11.39 -1.45
CA TRP A 105 -2.82 11.92 -0.12
C TRP A 105 -1.62 12.87 -0.09
N SER A 106 -1.54 13.71 0.92
CA SER A 106 -0.55 14.77 1.02
C SER A 106 0.54 14.46 2.05
N ASP A 107 1.66 15.20 1.96
CA ASP A 107 2.73 15.13 2.96
C ASP A 107 2.25 15.49 4.38
N ASN A 108 1.27 16.38 4.50
CA ASN A 108 0.69 16.70 5.81
C ASN A 108 -0.09 15.49 6.37
N MET A 109 -0.80 14.76 5.52
CA MET A 109 -1.49 13.54 5.91
C MET A 109 -0.50 12.43 6.28
N ARG A 110 0.61 12.30 5.54
CA ARG A 110 1.73 11.40 5.86
C ARG A 110 2.24 11.67 7.27
N LYS A 111 2.60 12.92 7.58
CA LYS A 111 3.10 13.31 8.89
C LYS A 111 2.10 12.98 10.00
N ALA A 112 0.82 13.29 9.80
CA ALA A 112 -0.22 12.98 10.77
C ALA A 112 -0.37 11.47 11.04
N ILE A 113 -0.29 10.64 9.99
CA ILE A 113 -0.32 9.18 10.11
C ILE A 113 0.90 8.68 10.88
N GLU A 114 2.09 9.12 10.51
CA GLU A 114 3.35 8.70 11.13
C GLU A 114 3.41 9.09 12.61
N GLU A 115 3.00 10.30 12.95
CA GLU A 115 2.96 10.80 14.33
C GLU A 115 1.98 10.01 15.21
N ARG A 116 0.80 9.68 14.67
CA ARG A 116 -0.28 9.04 15.44
C ARG A 116 -0.12 7.52 15.54
N LEU A 117 0.33 6.87 14.49
CA LEU A 117 0.49 5.41 14.46
C LEU A 117 1.89 4.95 14.87
N GLY A 118 2.90 5.80 14.80
CA GLY A 118 4.31 5.43 15.04
C GLY A 118 4.89 4.57 13.93
N VAL A 119 4.49 4.78 12.69
CA VAL A 119 4.92 3.99 11.53
C VAL A 119 5.73 4.81 10.55
N THR A 120 6.50 4.14 9.69
CA THR A 120 6.92 4.73 8.42
C THR A 120 5.80 4.54 7.40
N ALA A 121 5.30 5.63 6.83
CA ALA A 121 4.17 5.61 5.90
C ALA A 121 4.66 5.60 4.45
N LEU A 122 4.44 4.51 3.73
CA LEU A 122 4.84 4.32 2.33
C LEU A 122 3.63 4.45 1.41
N ASP A 123 3.80 5.22 0.34
CA ASP A 123 2.83 5.30 -0.74
C ASP A 123 2.92 4.08 -1.66
N ILE A 124 1.76 3.52 -2.01
CA ILE A 124 1.66 2.41 -2.96
C ILE A 124 0.67 2.75 -4.05
N TYR A 125 1.01 2.41 -5.28
CA TYR A 125 0.22 2.69 -6.45
C TYR A 125 -0.18 1.42 -7.18
N GLY A 126 -1.41 1.43 -7.68
CA GLY A 126 -1.94 0.41 -8.56
C GLY A 126 -3.34 0.75 -9.04
N LEU A 127 -3.77 0.09 -10.10
CA LEU A 127 -5.10 0.23 -10.68
C LEU A 127 -5.58 -1.13 -11.17
N SER A 128 -6.88 -1.39 -11.02
CA SER A 128 -7.49 -2.69 -11.36
C SER A 128 -7.40 -3.01 -12.85
N GLU A 129 -7.39 -1.97 -13.69
CA GLU A 129 -7.30 -2.07 -15.15
C GLU A 129 -5.98 -2.72 -15.58
N VAL A 130 -4.91 -2.46 -14.86
CA VAL A 130 -3.58 -3.03 -15.14
C VAL A 130 -3.39 -4.32 -14.36
N ILE A 131 -3.39 -4.28 -13.01
CA ILE A 131 -3.24 -5.49 -12.17
C ILE A 131 -3.75 -5.31 -10.73
N GLY A 132 -4.08 -4.10 -10.30
CA GLY A 132 -4.40 -3.74 -8.92
C GLY A 132 -3.15 -3.28 -8.15
N PRO A 133 -3.02 -3.50 -6.85
CA PRO A 133 -1.81 -3.12 -6.10
C PRO A 133 -0.59 -3.86 -6.61
N GLY A 134 0.59 -3.25 -6.48
CA GLY A 134 1.85 -3.83 -6.92
C GLY A 134 2.34 -3.31 -8.28
N VAL A 135 1.84 -2.16 -8.76
CA VAL A 135 2.38 -1.47 -9.94
C VAL A 135 3.62 -0.67 -9.56
N ALA A 136 3.51 0.15 -8.52
CA ALA A 136 4.63 0.93 -7.99
C ALA A 136 4.54 1.08 -6.47
N SER A 137 5.66 1.34 -5.83
CA SER A 137 5.74 1.53 -4.38
C SER A 137 6.89 2.45 -4.01
N GLU A 138 6.69 3.29 -3.02
CA GLU A 138 7.81 3.94 -2.33
C GLU A 138 8.69 2.92 -1.62
N CYS A 139 9.93 3.30 -1.40
CA CYS A 139 10.83 2.67 -0.44
C CYS A 139 11.12 3.61 0.73
N LEU A 140 11.94 3.19 1.68
CA LEU A 140 12.28 3.99 2.87
C LEU A 140 13.03 5.30 2.60
N ALA A 141 13.47 5.54 1.36
CA ALA A 141 14.10 6.80 0.96
C ALA A 141 13.06 7.92 0.72
N HIS A 142 11.79 7.58 0.48
CA HIS A 142 10.70 8.52 0.18
C HIS A 142 11.00 9.48 -1.00
N ASP A 143 11.71 8.98 -2.01
CA ASP A 143 12.10 9.73 -3.22
C ASP A 143 11.35 9.18 -4.44
N GLY A 144 10.02 9.26 -4.39
CA GLY A 144 9.12 8.81 -5.44
C GLY A 144 8.83 7.30 -5.43
N LEU A 145 8.03 6.88 -6.40
CA LEU A 145 7.54 5.51 -6.55
C LEU A 145 8.43 4.71 -7.52
N HIS A 146 8.89 3.55 -7.08
CA HIS A 146 9.58 2.59 -7.94
C HIS A 146 8.56 1.76 -8.71
N VAL A 147 8.53 1.89 -10.03
CA VAL A 147 7.73 1.04 -10.92
C VAL A 147 8.41 -0.33 -11.08
N PHE A 148 7.64 -1.40 -11.06
CA PHE A 148 8.15 -2.75 -11.31
C PHE A 148 8.20 -3.04 -12.82
N GLU A 149 9.23 -2.49 -13.49
CA GLU A 149 9.37 -2.45 -14.96
C GLU A 149 9.53 -3.83 -15.62
N ASP A 150 9.80 -4.88 -14.85
CA ASP A 150 9.76 -6.26 -15.35
C ASP A 150 8.33 -6.79 -15.58
N HIS A 151 7.32 -6.05 -15.12
CA HIS A 151 5.89 -6.34 -15.31
C HIS A 151 5.13 -5.21 -16.00
N PHE A 152 5.60 -3.97 -15.87
CA PHE A 152 4.91 -2.78 -16.36
C PHE A 152 5.87 -1.90 -17.14
N PHE A 153 5.51 -1.52 -18.35
CA PHE A 153 6.25 -0.56 -19.13
C PHE A 153 5.62 0.84 -18.95
N PRO A 154 6.29 1.75 -18.21
CA PRO A 154 5.78 3.10 -18.00
C PRO A 154 6.18 4.01 -19.15
N GLU A 155 5.27 4.85 -19.58
CA GLU A 155 5.51 5.92 -20.56
C GLU A 155 4.91 7.22 -20.03
N VAL A 156 5.64 8.32 -20.12
CA VAL A 156 5.12 9.66 -19.89
C VAL A 156 4.88 10.31 -21.24
N ILE A 157 3.63 10.65 -21.53
CA ILE A 157 3.23 11.20 -22.83
C ILE A 157 2.62 12.60 -22.70
N ASP A 158 2.73 13.38 -23.77
CA ASP A 158 1.94 14.60 -23.93
C ASP A 158 0.49 14.20 -24.26
N PRO A 159 -0.50 14.57 -23.42
CA PRO A 159 -1.88 14.16 -23.60
C PRO A 159 -2.54 14.74 -24.86
N GLN A 160 -1.96 15.78 -25.47
CA GLN A 160 -2.51 16.40 -26.71
C GLN A 160 -1.98 15.73 -27.97
N THR A 161 -0.70 15.33 -27.96
CA THR A 161 -0.03 14.80 -29.15
C THR A 161 0.20 13.30 -29.11
N GLY A 162 0.07 12.67 -27.94
CA GLY A 162 0.39 11.26 -27.69
C GLY A 162 1.89 10.94 -27.81
N ARG A 163 2.77 11.94 -27.91
CA ARG A 163 4.20 11.73 -28.04
C ARG A 163 4.85 11.56 -26.65
N ARG A 164 5.84 10.67 -26.59
CA ARG A 164 6.64 10.50 -25.39
C ARG A 164 7.31 11.81 -24.98
N MET A 165 7.21 12.14 -23.70
CA MET A 165 7.89 13.28 -23.10
C MET A 165 9.36 12.96 -22.84
N PRO A 166 10.24 13.95 -22.91
CA PRO A 166 11.61 13.82 -22.41
C PRO A 166 11.65 13.48 -20.92
N ASP A 167 12.68 12.74 -20.50
CA ASP A 167 12.86 12.38 -19.09
C ASP A 167 12.92 13.64 -18.20
N GLY A 168 12.26 13.58 -17.05
CA GLY A 168 12.14 14.69 -16.10
C GLY A 168 11.07 15.74 -16.45
N GLN A 169 10.34 15.58 -17.53
CA GLN A 169 9.20 16.45 -17.84
C GLN A 169 7.87 15.79 -17.42
N ALA A 170 6.97 16.64 -16.94
CA ALA A 170 5.61 16.19 -16.55
C ALA A 170 4.76 15.87 -17.79
N GLY A 171 3.91 14.84 -17.67
CA GLY A 171 2.98 14.42 -18.69
C GLY A 171 1.96 13.42 -18.13
N GLU A 172 1.20 12.79 -19.00
CA GLU A 172 0.28 11.71 -18.65
C GLU A 172 1.06 10.39 -18.52
N LEU A 173 0.91 9.71 -17.38
CA LEU A 173 1.55 8.43 -17.14
C LEU A 173 0.70 7.30 -17.69
N VAL A 174 1.26 6.55 -18.64
CA VAL A 174 0.63 5.40 -19.29
C VAL A 174 1.39 4.13 -18.91
N PHE A 175 0.66 3.06 -18.62
CA PHE A 175 1.24 1.76 -18.33
C PHE A 175 0.82 0.73 -19.36
N THR A 176 1.78 -0.02 -19.89
CA THR A 176 1.54 -1.27 -20.60
C THR A 176 1.90 -2.44 -19.69
N CYS A 177 0.93 -3.34 -19.44
CA CYS A 177 1.17 -4.52 -18.62
C CYS A 177 1.78 -5.65 -19.48
N LEU A 178 3.05 -5.97 -19.23
CA LEU A 178 3.80 -6.98 -20.01
C LEU A 178 3.42 -8.43 -19.67
N THR A 179 2.70 -8.65 -18.59
CA THR A 179 2.39 -10.00 -18.05
C THR A 179 0.90 -10.31 -17.96
N LYS A 180 0.08 -9.54 -18.66
CA LYS A 180 -1.37 -9.67 -18.71
C LYS A 180 -1.80 -9.83 -20.18
N GLU A 181 -2.68 -10.82 -20.46
CA GLU A 181 -3.12 -11.12 -21.83
C GLU A 181 -4.25 -10.21 -22.31
N ALA A 182 -5.06 -9.70 -21.38
CA ALA A 182 -6.17 -8.79 -21.68
C ALA A 182 -5.92 -7.40 -21.10
N LEU A 183 -6.25 -6.36 -21.85
CA LEU A 183 -6.00 -4.95 -21.47
C LEU A 183 -4.53 -4.73 -21.09
N PRO A 184 -3.60 -5.01 -22.03
CA PRO A 184 -2.17 -4.85 -21.77
C PRO A 184 -1.77 -3.41 -21.50
#